data_526f59d80f91726df05621ad6f9391c3
#
_entry.id   526f59d80f91726df05621ad6f9391c3
#
_cell.length_a   1.000
_cell.length_b   1.000
_cell.length_c   1.000
_cell.angle_alpha   90.00
_cell.angle_beta   90.00
_cell.angle_gamma   90.00
#
_symmetry.space_group_name_H-M   'P 1'
#
loop_
_entity.id
_entity.type
_entity.pdbx_description
1 polymer ?
#
loop_
_entity_poly.entity_id
_entity_poly.type
_entity_poly.pdbx_seq_one_letter_code
_entity_poly.pdbx_strand_id
1 'polypeptide(L)'
;MQIKQRITNIAWKLLLPLLLILIWLLLSSLNIWSTYILPTPYMVWSEFVDCITSGLIWKHVGMSLLRVVQVFLLAAVVSIPLAIVLTASHRMRILSSGMIEFFRHVPPLALLPLLILWLGIGESSKIAIVFLATVYPIFLNALMGFSEVDGKLVEMAHQYGLSKKQIFLHVTIPYAIPYIVSGLRIGLGYSWRSLIGAEMIAASSGIGYWILDAQTMARSDIVIVGIIVIGLCGIISDALFRWITNRMLSRYMTGGDVYGA
;
A
#
# COMPACT_ATOMS: atom_id res chain seq x y z
N MET A 1 4.68 7.33 36.58
CA MET A 1 5.53 6.34 35.89
C MET A 1 5.25 6.26 34.39
N GLN A 2 3.99 6.19 33.95
CA GLN A 2 3.59 6.08 32.52
C GLN A 2 4.01 7.27 31.63
N ILE A 3 3.98 8.52 32.12
CA ILE A 3 4.36 9.71 31.34
C ILE A 3 5.86 9.69 31.02
N LYS A 4 6.71 9.33 31.99
CA LYS A 4 8.17 9.26 31.81
C LYS A 4 8.54 8.18 30.76
N GLN A 5 7.85 7.06 30.80
CA GLN A 5 8.04 5.95 29.85
C GLN A 5 7.56 6.33 28.43
N ARG A 6 6.45 7.08 28.29
CA ARG A 6 5.98 7.64 27.02
C ARG A 6 6.99 8.63 26.41
N ILE A 7 7.52 9.55 27.23
CA ILE A 7 8.53 10.53 26.76
C ILE A 7 9.81 9.81 26.31
N THR A 8 10.28 8.84 27.08
CA THR A 8 11.45 8.02 26.70
C THR A 8 11.23 7.28 25.39
N ASN A 9 10.07 6.66 25.19
CA ASN A 9 9.74 5.97 23.95
C ASN A 9 9.66 6.91 22.74
N ILE A 10 9.15 8.14 22.91
CA ILE A 10 9.13 9.15 21.85
C ILE A 10 10.55 9.61 21.54
N ALA A 11 11.38 9.85 22.57
CA ALA A 11 12.77 10.24 22.39
C ALA A 11 13.57 9.19 21.58
N TRP A 12 13.40 7.90 21.91
CA TRP A 12 14.03 6.81 21.14
C TRP A 12 13.52 6.74 19.69
N LYS A 13 12.22 6.95 19.45
CA LYS A 13 11.66 6.96 18.09
C LYS A 13 12.17 8.12 17.24
N LEU A 14 12.48 9.25 17.85
CA LEU A 14 13.00 10.45 17.17
C LEU A 14 14.52 10.43 17.00
N LEU A 15 15.24 9.65 17.78
CA LEU A 15 16.71 9.64 17.79
C LEU A 15 17.29 9.32 16.41
N LEU A 16 16.80 8.25 15.76
CA LEU A 16 17.31 7.83 14.46
C LEU A 16 17.00 8.84 13.34
N PRO A 17 15.78 9.36 13.18
CA PRO A 17 15.50 10.43 12.22
C PRO A 17 16.35 11.68 12.43
N LEU A 18 16.53 12.12 13.69
CA LEU A 18 17.35 13.28 14.01
C LEU A 18 18.83 13.04 13.68
N LEU A 19 19.33 11.86 13.97
CA LEU A 19 20.71 11.47 13.63
C LEU A 19 20.92 11.46 12.11
N LEU A 20 19.97 10.96 11.34
CA LEU A 20 20.03 10.98 9.87
C LEU A 20 20.04 12.42 9.32
N ILE A 21 19.19 13.31 9.88
CA ILE A 21 19.18 14.73 9.49
C ILE A 21 20.51 15.40 9.87
N LEU A 22 21.07 15.09 11.03
CA LEU A 22 22.36 15.63 11.45
C LEU A 22 23.51 15.17 10.54
N ILE A 23 23.52 13.89 10.17
CA ILE A 23 24.48 13.35 9.19
C ILE A 23 24.31 14.07 7.85
N TRP A 24 23.10 14.25 7.37
CA TRP A 24 22.84 14.97 6.12
C TRP A 24 23.34 16.42 6.19
N LEU A 25 23.06 17.15 7.28
CA LEU A 25 23.57 18.51 7.52
C LEU A 25 25.11 18.53 7.48
N LEU A 26 25.78 17.60 8.17
CA LEU A 26 27.24 17.51 8.18
C LEU A 26 27.80 17.23 6.77
N LEU A 27 27.27 16.24 6.07
CA LEU A 27 27.74 15.88 4.72
C LEU A 27 27.52 17.00 3.71
N SER A 28 26.38 17.70 3.78
CA SER A 28 26.11 18.83 2.89
C SER A 28 26.96 20.06 3.22
N SER A 29 27.34 20.27 4.49
CA SER A 29 28.19 21.40 4.90
C SER A 29 29.67 21.21 4.53
N LEU A 30 30.13 19.96 4.42
CA LEU A 30 31.51 19.65 4.03
C LEU A 30 31.79 19.91 2.55
N ASN A 31 30.74 20.19 1.72
CA ASN A 31 30.85 20.45 0.28
C ASN A 31 31.62 19.37 -0.51
N ILE A 32 31.62 18.11 -0.03
CA ILE A 32 32.28 16.98 -0.69
C ILE A 32 31.58 16.67 -2.01
N TRP A 33 30.24 16.79 -2.03
CA TRP A 33 29.43 16.63 -3.23
C TRP A 33 28.80 17.96 -3.64
N SER A 34 28.64 18.15 -4.96
CA SER A 34 27.93 19.32 -5.46
C SER A 34 26.47 19.33 -4.96
N THR A 35 25.90 20.51 -4.85
CA THR A 35 24.50 20.70 -4.44
C THR A 35 23.48 20.06 -5.40
N TYR A 36 23.89 19.76 -6.63
CA TYR A 36 23.12 18.99 -7.61
C TYR A 36 22.97 17.51 -7.20
N ILE A 37 23.96 16.97 -6.47
CA ILE A 37 23.92 15.56 -6.02
C ILE A 37 23.33 15.49 -4.61
N LEU A 38 23.83 16.34 -3.70
CA LEU A 38 23.39 16.39 -2.30
C LEU A 38 22.99 17.81 -1.93
N PRO A 39 21.72 18.21 -2.15
CA PRO A 39 21.23 19.53 -1.76
C PRO A 39 21.24 19.66 -0.24
N THR A 40 21.36 20.89 0.26
CA THR A 40 21.25 21.16 1.68
C THR A 40 19.81 20.96 2.17
N PRO A 41 19.59 20.59 3.44
CA PRO A 41 18.24 20.52 4.00
C PRO A 41 17.43 21.82 3.86
N TYR A 42 18.12 22.96 3.89
CA TYR A 42 17.48 24.27 3.67
C TYR A 42 16.95 24.42 2.23
N MET A 43 17.73 24.00 1.21
CA MET A 43 17.26 24.04 -0.19
C MET A 43 16.02 23.15 -0.38
N VAL A 44 16.05 21.94 0.18
CA VAL A 44 14.90 21.02 0.13
C VAL A 44 13.68 21.60 0.83
N TRP A 45 13.87 22.26 1.98
CA TRP A 45 12.77 22.91 2.69
C TRP A 45 12.19 24.10 1.91
N SER A 46 13.05 24.95 1.37
CA SER A 46 12.60 26.08 0.53
C SER A 46 11.79 25.59 -0.65
N GLU A 47 12.31 24.60 -1.38
CA GLU A 47 11.64 24.02 -2.53
C GLU A 47 10.31 23.35 -2.16
N PHE A 48 10.26 22.66 -1.00
CA PHE A 48 9.01 22.07 -0.49
C PHE A 48 7.94 23.15 -0.27
N VAL A 49 8.30 24.28 0.34
CA VAL A 49 7.38 25.41 0.53
C VAL A 49 6.94 26.00 -0.80
N ASP A 50 7.86 26.20 -1.74
CA ASP A 50 7.57 26.75 -3.07
C ASP A 50 6.64 25.83 -3.87
N CYS A 51 6.86 24.52 -3.79
CA CYS A 51 5.98 23.54 -4.43
C CYS A 51 4.57 23.45 -3.81
N ILE A 52 4.44 23.73 -2.49
CA ILE A 52 3.12 23.82 -1.83
C ILE A 52 2.41 25.11 -2.28
N THR A 53 3.09 26.25 -2.23
CA THR A 53 2.48 27.56 -2.51
C THR A 53 2.12 27.74 -3.97
N SER A 54 2.91 27.18 -4.88
CA SER A 54 2.63 27.16 -6.34
C SER A 54 1.50 26.19 -6.71
N GLY A 55 1.07 25.33 -5.79
CA GLY A 55 0.06 24.31 -6.06
C GLY A 55 0.57 23.06 -6.80
N LEU A 56 1.85 22.97 -7.12
CA LEU A 56 2.44 21.88 -7.89
C LEU A 56 2.29 20.52 -7.19
N ILE A 57 2.56 20.47 -5.88
CA ILE A 57 2.38 19.26 -5.06
C ILE A 57 0.95 18.76 -5.15
N TRP A 58 -0.03 19.64 -4.98
CA TRP A 58 -1.44 19.25 -4.94
C TRP A 58 -1.92 18.65 -6.26
N LYS A 59 -1.41 19.17 -7.39
CA LYS A 59 -1.68 18.65 -8.73
C LYS A 59 -1.20 17.19 -8.85
N HIS A 60 0.05 16.92 -8.50
CA HIS A 60 0.65 15.59 -8.64
C HIS A 60 0.12 14.59 -7.61
N VAL A 61 -0.02 15.01 -6.34
CA VAL A 61 -0.61 14.20 -5.27
C VAL A 61 -2.06 13.81 -5.59
N GLY A 62 -2.87 14.77 -6.06
CA GLY A 62 -4.26 14.52 -6.42
C GLY A 62 -4.40 13.46 -7.52
N MET A 63 -3.55 13.52 -8.55
CA MET A 63 -3.56 12.53 -9.63
C MET A 63 -3.13 11.14 -9.15
N SER A 64 -2.04 11.04 -8.38
CA SER A 64 -1.59 9.76 -7.83
C SER A 64 -2.60 9.18 -6.85
N LEU A 65 -3.18 10.00 -5.97
CA LEU A 65 -4.19 9.55 -5.00
C LEU A 65 -5.44 9.03 -5.71
N LEU A 66 -5.93 9.73 -6.73
CA LEU A 66 -7.08 9.28 -7.52
C LEU A 66 -6.84 7.90 -8.12
N ARG A 67 -5.66 7.68 -8.73
CA ARG A 67 -5.27 6.37 -9.30
C ARG A 67 -5.20 5.29 -8.23
N VAL A 68 -4.54 5.57 -7.10
CA VAL A 68 -4.44 4.60 -5.98
C VAL A 68 -5.83 4.19 -5.52
N VAL A 69 -6.73 5.14 -5.25
CA VAL A 69 -8.08 4.85 -4.75
C VAL A 69 -8.87 4.04 -5.77
N GLN A 70 -8.87 4.44 -7.04
CA GLN A 70 -9.59 3.73 -8.10
C GLN A 70 -9.11 2.28 -8.23
N VAL A 71 -7.80 2.08 -8.32
CA VAL A 71 -7.23 0.74 -8.51
C VAL A 71 -7.39 -0.11 -7.27
N PHE A 72 -7.23 0.46 -6.09
CA PHE A 72 -7.41 -0.24 -4.81
C PHE A 72 -8.85 -0.75 -4.65
N LEU A 73 -9.85 0.07 -4.95
CA LEU A 73 -11.26 -0.34 -4.91
C LEU A 73 -11.55 -1.42 -5.95
N LEU A 74 -11.07 -1.27 -7.18
CA LEU A 74 -11.21 -2.28 -8.22
C LEU A 74 -10.57 -3.62 -7.81
N ALA A 75 -9.36 -3.57 -7.25
CA ALA A 75 -8.66 -4.74 -6.78
C ALA A 75 -9.41 -5.44 -5.62
N ALA A 76 -9.97 -4.68 -4.68
CA ALA A 76 -10.77 -5.22 -3.59
C ALA A 76 -12.04 -5.93 -4.10
N VAL A 77 -12.76 -5.28 -5.03
CA VAL A 77 -14.00 -5.83 -5.63
C VAL A 77 -13.73 -7.12 -6.42
N VAL A 78 -12.56 -7.27 -7.02
CA VAL A 78 -12.19 -8.49 -7.77
C VAL A 78 -11.62 -9.56 -6.85
N SER A 79 -10.72 -9.20 -5.95
CA SER A 79 -9.97 -10.16 -5.13
C SER A 79 -10.84 -10.91 -4.13
N ILE A 80 -11.75 -10.22 -3.45
CA ILE A 80 -12.57 -10.83 -2.39
C ILE A 80 -13.54 -11.88 -2.97
N PRO A 81 -14.34 -11.59 -4.00
CA PRO A 81 -15.19 -12.61 -4.63
C PRO A 81 -14.39 -13.77 -5.22
N LEU A 82 -13.22 -13.49 -5.84
CA LEU A 82 -12.35 -14.54 -6.37
C LEU A 82 -11.89 -15.49 -5.26
N ALA A 83 -11.51 -14.97 -4.10
CA ALA A 83 -11.14 -15.78 -2.94
C ALA A 83 -12.32 -16.64 -2.44
N ILE A 84 -13.53 -16.10 -2.40
CA ILE A 84 -14.75 -16.85 -2.03
C ILE A 84 -14.98 -18.01 -3.01
N VAL A 85 -14.92 -17.75 -4.32
CA VAL A 85 -15.14 -18.78 -5.36
C VAL A 85 -14.12 -19.91 -5.25
N LEU A 86 -12.84 -19.58 -5.05
CA LEU A 86 -11.79 -20.59 -4.93
C LEU A 86 -11.89 -21.39 -3.62
N THR A 87 -12.35 -20.79 -2.54
CA THR A 87 -12.56 -21.49 -1.26
C THR A 87 -13.77 -22.42 -1.32
N ALA A 88 -14.81 -22.07 -2.09
CA ALA A 88 -16.02 -22.87 -2.21
C ALA A 88 -15.77 -24.24 -2.90
N SER A 89 -14.68 -24.41 -3.67
CA SER A 89 -14.38 -25.63 -4.39
C SER A 89 -12.95 -26.11 -4.17
N HIS A 90 -12.80 -27.26 -3.50
CA HIS A 90 -11.50 -27.91 -3.28
C HIS A 90 -10.76 -28.17 -4.61
N ARG A 91 -11.49 -28.58 -5.67
CA ARG A 91 -10.91 -28.83 -7.00
C ARG A 91 -10.35 -27.55 -7.63
N MET A 92 -11.09 -26.44 -7.56
CA MET A 92 -10.63 -25.14 -8.06
C MET A 92 -9.38 -24.68 -7.33
N ARG A 93 -9.31 -24.86 -6.02
CA ARG A 93 -8.14 -24.51 -5.21
C ARG A 93 -6.90 -25.31 -5.63
N ILE A 94 -7.02 -26.61 -5.88
CA ILE A 94 -5.90 -27.44 -6.35
C ILE A 94 -5.48 -27.01 -7.75
N LEU A 95 -6.42 -26.82 -8.67
CA LEU A 95 -6.12 -26.43 -10.05
C LEU A 95 -5.45 -25.06 -10.14
N SER A 96 -5.84 -24.12 -9.29
CA SER A 96 -5.27 -22.77 -9.28
C SER A 96 -3.97 -22.63 -8.48
N SER A 97 -3.63 -23.59 -7.61
CA SER A 97 -2.50 -23.48 -6.69
C SER A 97 -1.16 -23.22 -7.40
N GLY A 98 -0.88 -23.93 -8.48
CA GLY A 98 0.35 -23.75 -9.26
C GLY A 98 0.42 -22.36 -9.93
N MET A 99 -0.69 -21.86 -10.48
CA MET A 99 -0.75 -20.52 -11.05
C MET A 99 -0.59 -19.44 -9.97
N ILE A 100 -1.25 -19.60 -8.84
CA ILE A 100 -1.14 -18.68 -7.70
C ILE A 100 0.32 -18.62 -7.24
N GLU A 101 0.98 -19.76 -7.09
CA GLU A 101 2.38 -19.83 -6.68
C GLU A 101 3.31 -19.19 -7.73
N PHE A 102 3.09 -19.44 -9.01
CA PHE A 102 3.84 -18.80 -10.08
C PHE A 102 3.73 -17.27 -10.05
N PHE A 103 2.51 -16.73 -10.02
CA PHE A 103 2.31 -15.27 -10.02
C PHE A 103 2.79 -14.60 -8.73
N ARG A 104 2.89 -15.34 -7.63
CA ARG A 104 3.48 -14.86 -6.38
C ARG A 104 4.93 -14.40 -6.56
N HIS A 105 5.67 -15.09 -7.40
CA HIS A 105 7.09 -14.83 -7.62
C HIS A 105 7.37 -13.88 -8.78
N VAL A 106 6.39 -13.55 -9.59
CA VAL A 106 6.55 -12.58 -10.70
C VAL A 106 6.41 -11.15 -10.16
N PRO A 107 7.47 -10.32 -10.20
CA PRO A 107 7.35 -8.92 -9.80
C PRO A 107 6.40 -8.19 -10.75
N PRO A 108 5.32 -7.55 -10.26
CA PRO A 108 4.36 -6.89 -11.15
C PRO A 108 5.02 -5.87 -12.10
N LEU A 109 5.97 -5.06 -11.61
CA LEU A 109 6.67 -4.07 -12.45
C LEU A 109 7.45 -4.69 -13.61
N ALA A 110 7.86 -5.95 -13.54
CA ALA A 110 8.51 -6.64 -14.65
C ALA A 110 7.55 -6.87 -15.83
N LEU A 111 6.24 -6.86 -15.61
CA LEU A 111 5.22 -6.97 -16.64
C LEU A 111 4.94 -5.64 -17.36
N LEU A 112 5.46 -4.52 -16.88
CA LEU A 112 5.14 -3.21 -17.42
C LEU A 112 5.47 -3.05 -18.91
N PRO A 113 6.62 -3.52 -19.45
CA PRO A 113 6.88 -3.43 -20.88
C PRO A 113 5.84 -4.19 -21.72
N LEU A 114 5.40 -5.36 -21.24
CA LEU A 114 4.38 -6.17 -21.91
C LEU A 114 3.01 -5.48 -21.88
N LEU A 115 2.66 -4.88 -20.74
CA LEU A 115 1.41 -4.13 -20.60
C LEU A 115 1.41 -2.87 -21.48
N ILE A 116 2.55 -2.19 -21.62
CA ILE A 116 2.69 -1.06 -22.54
C ILE A 116 2.50 -1.52 -23.99
N LEU A 117 3.06 -2.68 -24.36
CA LEU A 117 2.90 -3.23 -25.70
C LEU A 117 1.43 -3.56 -26.02
N TRP A 118 0.67 -4.08 -25.06
CA TRP A 118 -0.72 -4.49 -25.26
C TRP A 118 -1.73 -3.35 -25.10
N LEU A 119 -1.50 -2.45 -24.15
CA LEU A 119 -2.46 -1.41 -23.75
C LEU A 119 -2.02 0.00 -24.18
N GLY A 120 -0.81 0.12 -24.75
CA GLY A 120 -0.21 1.41 -25.06
C GLY A 120 0.40 2.13 -23.86
N ILE A 121 1.12 3.22 -24.18
CA ILE A 121 1.65 4.13 -23.16
C ILE A 121 0.49 5.02 -22.67
N GLY A 122 0.14 4.95 -21.38
CA GLY A 122 -0.94 5.80 -20.87
C GLY A 122 -1.55 5.33 -19.55
N GLU A 123 -2.79 5.73 -19.29
CA GLU A 123 -3.49 5.40 -18.04
C GLU A 123 -3.79 3.90 -17.93
N SER A 124 -4.13 3.22 -19.03
CA SER A 124 -4.51 1.81 -19.01
C SER A 124 -3.39 0.90 -18.55
N SER A 125 -2.16 1.10 -19.04
CA SER A 125 -1.00 0.31 -18.62
C SER A 125 -0.62 0.56 -17.15
N LYS A 126 -0.73 1.81 -16.67
CA LYS A 126 -0.52 2.15 -15.26
C LYS A 126 -1.55 1.48 -14.35
N ILE A 127 -2.84 1.60 -14.69
CA ILE A 127 -3.93 0.98 -13.93
C ILE A 127 -3.73 -0.54 -13.88
N ALA A 128 -3.41 -1.17 -15.02
CA ALA A 128 -3.21 -2.62 -15.10
C ALA A 128 -2.06 -3.09 -14.19
N ILE A 129 -0.92 -2.41 -14.19
CA ILE A 129 0.23 -2.83 -13.37
C ILE A 129 -0.04 -2.65 -11.87
N VAL A 130 -0.67 -1.53 -11.49
CA VAL A 130 -1.02 -1.26 -10.09
C VAL A 130 -2.09 -2.25 -9.63
N PHE A 131 -3.06 -2.59 -10.51
CA PHE A 131 -4.08 -3.58 -10.24
C PHE A 131 -3.46 -4.95 -9.96
N LEU A 132 -2.57 -5.44 -10.83
CA LEU A 132 -1.88 -6.73 -10.64
C LEU A 132 -1.08 -6.76 -9.33
N ALA A 133 -0.42 -5.67 -8.97
CA ALA A 133 0.31 -5.57 -7.72
C ALA A 133 -0.60 -5.59 -6.49
N THR A 134 -1.80 -5.02 -6.60
CA THR A 134 -2.73 -4.81 -5.49
C THR A 134 -3.66 -6.01 -5.26
N VAL A 135 -4.12 -6.65 -6.35
CA VAL A 135 -5.02 -7.82 -6.30
C VAL A 135 -4.41 -8.94 -5.48
N TYR A 136 -3.15 -9.22 -5.71
CA TYR A 136 -2.51 -10.41 -5.17
C TYR A 136 -2.49 -10.46 -3.63
N PRO A 137 -1.99 -9.44 -2.89
CA PRO A 137 -2.00 -9.45 -1.44
C PRO A 137 -3.41 -9.47 -0.85
N ILE A 138 -4.38 -8.77 -1.47
CA ILE A 138 -5.77 -8.78 -1.02
C ILE A 138 -6.36 -10.19 -1.18
N PHE A 139 -6.18 -10.78 -2.36
CA PHE A 139 -6.69 -12.09 -2.69
C PHE A 139 -6.13 -13.19 -1.76
N LEU A 140 -4.81 -13.23 -1.55
CA LEU A 140 -4.20 -14.25 -0.70
C LEU A 140 -4.67 -14.18 0.75
N ASN A 141 -4.74 -12.97 1.32
CA ASN A 141 -5.22 -12.82 2.69
C ASN A 141 -6.71 -13.16 2.81
N ALA A 142 -7.53 -12.77 1.83
CA ALA A 142 -8.94 -13.17 1.81
C ALA A 142 -9.10 -14.69 1.68
N LEU A 143 -8.33 -15.33 0.78
CA LEU A 143 -8.32 -16.79 0.60
C LEU A 143 -7.93 -17.50 1.90
N MET A 144 -6.89 -17.02 2.59
CA MET A 144 -6.48 -17.54 3.91
C MET A 144 -7.63 -17.40 4.92
N GLY A 145 -8.23 -16.21 5.05
CA GLY A 145 -9.31 -15.98 5.99
C GLY A 145 -10.52 -16.88 5.76
N PHE A 146 -10.89 -17.15 4.51
CA PHE A 146 -11.99 -18.08 4.20
C PHE A 146 -11.59 -19.55 4.35
N SER A 147 -10.30 -19.90 4.23
CA SER A 147 -9.83 -21.28 4.31
C SER A 147 -9.54 -21.76 5.75
N GLU A 148 -9.19 -20.84 6.65
CA GLU A 148 -8.77 -21.14 8.02
C GLU A 148 -9.90 -21.09 9.05
N VAL A 149 -11.16 -21.04 8.60
CA VAL A 149 -12.30 -21.11 9.51
C VAL A 149 -12.26 -22.41 10.30
N ASP A 150 -12.31 -22.32 11.64
CA ASP A 150 -12.28 -23.49 12.51
C ASP A 150 -13.47 -24.42 12.18
N GLY A 151 -13.13 -25.66 11.77
CA GLY A 151 -14.12 -26.69 11.44
C GLY A 151 -15.09 -26.96 12.59
N LYS A 152 -14.65 -26.83 13.85
CA LYS A 152 -15.50 -26.99 15.03
C LYS A 152 -16.61 -25.94 15.09
N LEU A 153 -16.32 -24.69 14.71
CA LEU A 153 -17.34 -23.64 14.65
C LEU A 153 -18.38 -23.94 13.56
N VAL A 154 -17.94 -24.49 12.43
CA VAL A 154 -18.84 -24.91 11.34
C VAL A 154 -19.71 -26.09 11.78
N GLU A 155 -19.13 -27.10 12.44
CA GLU A 155 -19.86 -28.26 12.98
C GLU A 155 -20.90 -27.83 14.02
N MET A 156 -20.50 -26.98 14.98
CA MET A 156 -21.45 -26.44 15.97
C MET A 156 -22.62 -25.71 15.28
N ALA A 157 -22.33 -24.87 14.30
CA ALA A 157 -23.38 -24.16 13.56
C ALA A 157 -24.33 -25.13 12.85
N HIS A 158 -23.83 -26.23 12.31
CA HIS A 158 -24.66 -27.31 11.75
C HIS A 158 -25.54 -28.00 12.81
N GLN A 159 -25.00 -28.26 13.97
CA GLN A 159 -25.75 -28.87 15.09
C GLN A 159 -26.91 -27.95 15.56
N TYR A 160 -26.73 -26.61 15.48
CA TYR A 160 -27.79 -25.63 15.72
C TYR A 160 -28.78 -25.49 14.57
N GLY A 161 -28.67 -26.30 13.52
CA GLY A 161 -29.60 -26.32 12.39
C GLY A 161 -29.42 -25.18 11.38
N LEU A 162 -28.28 -24.48 11.39
CA LEU A 162 -28.01 -23.42 10.42
C LEU A 162 -27.78 -24.01 9.03
N SER A 163 -28.40 -23.41 8.02
CA SER A 163 -28.15 -23.72 6.62
C SER A 163 -26.74 -23.27 6.17
N LYS A 164 -26.22 -23.87 5.10
CA LYS A 164 -24.91 -23.49 4.52
C LYS A 164 -24.77 -22.01 4.27
N LYS A 165 -25.81 -21.33 3.80
CA LYS A 165 -25.84 -19.88 3.56
C LYS A 165 -25.73 -19.11 4.88
N GLN A 166 -26.44 -19.53 5.92
CA GLN A 166 -26.36 -18.91 7.25
C GLN A 166 -25.00 -19.08 7.88
N ILE A 167 -24.41 -20.27 7.78
CA ILE A 167 -23.03 -20.54 8.24
C ILE A 167 -22.03 -19.62 7.51
N PHE A 168 -22.13 -19.52 6.19
CA PHE A 168 -21.28 -18.63 5.43
C PHE A 168 -21.39 -17.16 5.87
N LEU A 169 -22.63 -16.64 6.03
CA LEU A 169 -22.86 -15.25 6.38
C LEU A 169 -22.54 -14.93 7.86
N HIS A 170 -22.80 -15.84 8.80
CA HIS A 170 -22.71 -15.56 10.24
C HIS A 170 -21.46 -16.16 10.92
N VAL A 171 -20.76 -17.08 10.26
CA VAL A 171 -19.54 -17.70 10.79
C VAL A 171 -18.34 -17.42 9.90
N THR A 172 -18.43 -17.81 8.62
CA THR A 172 -17.27 -17.75 7.70
C THR A 172 -16.87 -16.31 7.38
N ILE A 173 -17.82 -15.47 6.97
CA ILE A 173 -17.51 -14.05 6.66
C ILE A 173 -16.98 -13.30 7.89
N PRO A 174 -17.65 -13.32 9.06
CA PRO A 174 -17.13 -12.66 10.25
C PRO A 174 -15.73 -13.11 10.66
N TYR A 175 -15.45 -14.41 10.55
CA TYR A 175 -14.11 -14.96 10.82
C TYR A 175 -13.05 -14.44 9.83
N ALA A 176 -13.40 -14.31 8.56
CA ALA A 176 -12.49 -13.85 7.51
C ALA A 176 -12.23 -12.33 7.54
N ILE A 177 -13.06 -11.51 8.19
CA ILE A 177 -12.93 -10.03 8.20
C ILE A 177 -11.54 -9.56 8.62
N PRO A 178 -10.90 -10.03 9.72
CA PRO A 178 -9.56 -9.57 10.10
C PRO A 178 -8.51 -9.84 9.02
N TYR A 179 -8.58 -11.00 8.36
CA TYR A 179 -7.69 -11.36 7.24
C TYR A 179 -7.91 -10.48 6.03
N ILE A 180 -9.18 -10.23 5.66
CA ILE A 180 -9.54 -9.34 4.56
C ILE A 180 -9.01 -7.92 4.83
N VAL A 181 -9.19 -7.40 6.04
CA VAL A 181 -8.69 -6.07 6.42
C VAL A 181 -7.16 -6.01 6.36
N SER A 182 -6.47 -7.05 6.82
CA SER A 182 -5.01 -7.16 6.70
C SER A 182 -4.58 -7.17 5.22
N GLY A 183 -5.25 -7.97 4.39
CA GLY A 183 -5.01 -8.01 2.95
C GLY A 183 -5.24 -6.67 2.26
N LEU A 184 -6.32 -5.98 2.59
CA LEU A 184 -6.62 -4.63 2.09
C LEU A 184 -5.54 -3.62 2.49
N ARG A 185 -5.09 -3.65 3.74
CA ARG A 185 -4.01 -2.76 4.21
C ARG A 185 -2.70 -3.01 3.47
N ILE A 186 -2.30 -4.27 3.34
CA ILE A 186 -1.10 -4.66 2.59
C ILE A 186 -1.25 -4.24 1.13
N GLY A 187 -2.40 -4.51 0.51
CA GLY A 187 -2.73 -4.11 -0.87
C GLY A 187 -2.64 -2.60 -1.09
N LEU A 188 -3.11 -1.79 -0.15
CA LEU A 188 -2.98 -0.33 -0.21
C LEU A 188 -1.50 0.11 -0.25
N GLY A 189 -0.64 -0.51 0.55
CA GLY A 189 0.80 -0.26 0.51
C GLY A 189 1.45 -0.68 -0.81
N TYR A 190 1.02 -1.80 -1.40
CA TYR A 190 1.49 -2.26 -2.70
C TYR A 190 1.00 -1.36 -3.84
N SER A 191 -0.22 -0.83 -3.76
CA SER A 191 -0.75 0.09 -4.77
C SER A 191 0.10 1.37 -4.88
N TRP A 192 0.49 1.98 -3.76
CA TRP A 192 1.39 3.12 -3.73
C TRP A 192 2.75 2.81 -4.36
N ARG A 193 3.40 1.73 -3.92
CA ARG A 193 4.74 1.35 -4.41
C ARG A 193 4.74 1.09 -5.92
N SER A 194 3.76 0.34 -6.40
CA SER A 194 3.65 0.00 -7.81
C SER A 194 3.27 1.20 -8.67
N LEU A 195 2.39 2.10 -8.15
CA LEU A 195 1.99 3.30 -8.87
C LEU A 195 3.17 4.23 -9.12
N ILE A 196 4.01 4.49 -8.12
CA ILE A 196 5.16 5.35 -8.29
C ILE A 196 6.09 4.82 -9.39
N GLY A 197 6.39 3.52 -9.39
CA GLY A 197 7.17 2.90 -10.46
C GLY A 197 6.52 3.02 -11.85
N ALA A 198 5.20 2.83 -11.93
CA ALA A 198 4.46 2.98 -13.17
C ALA A 198 4.42 4.44 -13.67
N GLU A 199 4.28 5.40 -12.76
CA GLU A 199 4.28 6.83 -13.08
C GLU A 199 5.66 7.32 -13.56
N MET A 200 6.75 6.77 -13.06
CA MET A 200 8.09 7.10 -13.54
C MET A 200 8.34 6.66 -14.99
N ILE A 201 7.66 5.62 -15.47
CA ILE A 201 7.94 5.06 -16.80
C ILE A 201 6.91 5.52 -17.83
N ALA A 202 5.64 5.59 -17.48
CA ALA A 202 4.55 5.70 -18.44
C ALA A 202 3.57 6.85 -18.15
N ALA A 203 3.97 7.89 -17.41
CA ALA A 203 3.08 8.98 -17.05
C ALA A 203 3.49 10.34 -17.60
N SER A 204 2.53 11.28 -17.65
CA SER A 204 2.71 12.72 -17.87
C SER A 204 2.25 13.54 -16.65
N SER A 205 1.85 12.87 -15.57
CA SER A 205 1.41 13.49 -14.32
C SER A 205 1.41 12.48 -13.20
N GLY A 206 1.49 12.93 -11.94
CA GLY A 206 1.61 12.13 -10.75
C GLY A 206 2.96 12.35 -10.06
N ILE A 207 3.10 11.83 -8.83
CA ILE A 207 4.29 12.07 -8.01
C ILE A 207 5.52 11.38 -8.63
N GLY A 208 5.35 10.15 -9.16
CA GLY A 208 6.44 9.41 -9.81
C GLY A 208 6.94 10.14 -11.08
N TYR A 209 6.04 10.65 -11.91
CA TYR A 209 6.39 11.50 -13.05
C TYR A 209 7.16 12.74 -12.60
N TRP A 210 6.68 13.44 -11.59
CA TRP A 210 7.30 14.67 -11.09
C TRP A 210 8.73 14.42 -10.57
N ILE A 211 8.96 13.31 -9.89
CA ILE A 211 10.31 12.91 -9.46
C ILE A 211 11.22 12.64 -10.66
N LEU A 212 10.75 11.91 -11.67
CA LEU A 212 11.55 11.62 -12.85
C LEU A 212 11.85 12.90 -13.67
N ASP A 213 10.87 13.77 -13.82
CA ASP A 213 11.03 15.07 -14.49
C ASP A 213 12.09 15.92 -13.77
N ALA A 214 12.02 16.03 -12.45
CA ALA A 214 13.02 16.71 -11.64
C ALA A 214 14.41 16.05 -11.77
N GLN A 215 14.50 14.73 -11.83
CA GLN A 215 15.76 14.02 -12.04
C GLN A 215 16.38 14.37 -13.40
N THR A 216 15.58 14.43 -14.47
CA THR A 216 16.09 14.78 -15.81
C THR A 216 16.60 16.22 -15.87
N MET A 217 16.08 17.12 -15.02
CA MET A 217 16.52 18.49 -14.85
C MET A 217 17.69 18.65 -13.85
N ALA A 218 18.23 17.55 -13.32
CA ALA A 218 19.24 17.55 -12.26
C ALA A 218 18.83 18.31 -10.98
N ARG A 219 17.50 18.37 -10.69
CA ARG A 219 16.91 19.00 -9.50
C ARG A 219 16.74 17.99 -8.36
N SER A 220 17.85 17.62 -7.72
CA SER A 220 17.83 16.65 -6.60
C SER A 220 17.04 17.15 -5.38
N ASP A 221 16.93 18.45 -5.20
CA ASP A 221 16.07 19.08 -4.19
C ASP A 221 14.59 18.69 -4.38
N ILE A 222 14.06 18.81 -5.61
CA ILE A 222 12.69 18.40 -5.95
C ILE A 222 12.52 16.87 -5.83
N VAL A 223 13.53 16.10 -6.23
CA VAL A 223 13.50 14.63 -6.09
C VAL A 223 13.30 14.24 -4.61
N ILE A 224 14.07 14.86 -3.70
CA ILE A 224 13.94 14.59 -2.25
C ILE A 224 12.57 15.05 -1.74
N VAL A 225 12.08 16.23 -2.16
CA VAL A 225 10.71 16.67 -1.84
C VAL A 225 9.69 15.63 -2.29
N GLY A 226 9.80 15.12 -3.51
CA GLY A 226 8.91 14.08 -4.03
C GLY A 226 8.92 12.81 -3.18
N ILE A 227 10.11 12.35 -2.76
CA ILE A 227 10.26 11.18 -1.87
C ILE A 227 9.58 11.42 -0.51
N ILE A 228 9.76 12.60 0.08
CA ILE A 228 9.09 12.97 1.33
C ILE A 228 7.57 12.98 1.16
N VAL A 229 7.08 13.55 0.07
CA VAL A 229 5.64 13.60 -0.25
C VAL A 229 5.05 12.20 -0.41
N ILE A 230 5.74 11.28 -1.09
CA ILE A 230 5.32 9.87 -1.19
C ILE A 230 5.20 9.24 0.20
N GLY A 231 6.24 9.41 1.03
CA GLY A 231 6.24 8.87 2.40
C GLY A 231 5.06 9.40 3.23
N LEU A 232 4.80 10.70 3.16
CA LEU A 232 3.67 11.33 3.84
C LEU A 232 2.32 10.82 3.31
N CYS A 233 2.14 10.72 2.00
CA CYS A 233 0.93 10.17 1.38
C CYS A 233 0.69 8.73 1.83
N GLY A 234 1.73 7.90 1.87
CA GLY A 234 1.65 6.52 2.35
C GLY A 234 1.23 6.44 3.82
N ILE A 235 1.87 7.22 4.70
CA ILE A 235 1.55 7.26 6.13
C ILE A 235 0.11 7.75 6.37
N ILE A 236 -0.30 8.83 5.68
CA ILE A 236 -1.64 9.38 5.81
C ILE A 236 -2.69 8.38 5.33
N SER A 237 -2.45 7.73 4.18
CA SER A 237 -3.36 6.73 3.63
C SER A 237 -3.50 5.52 4.56
N ASP A 238 -2.40 5.00 5.13
CA ASP A 238 -2.43 3.89 6.10
C ASP A 238 -3.12 4.30 7.40
N ALA A 239 -2.86 5.50 7.91
CA ALA A 239 -3.52 6.02 9.11
C ALA A 239 -5.03 6.19 8.91
N LEU A 240 -5.44 6.74 7.76
CA LEU A 240 -6.85 6.89 7.39
C LEU A 240 -7.53 5.53 7.25
N PHE A 241 -6.88 4.58 6.57
CA PHE A 241 -7.39 3.21 6.43
C PHE A 241 -7.59 2.55 7.78
N ARG A 242 -6.61 2.64 8.70
CA ARG A 242 -6.74 2.11 10.08
C ARG A 242 -7.86 2.80 10.86
N TRP A 243 -7.99 4.10 10.73
CA TRP A 243 -9.05 4.83 11.41
C TRP A 243 -10.44 4.38 10.95
N ILE A 244 -10.63 4.24 9.63
CA ILE A 244 -11.90 3.76 9.04
C ILE A 244 -12.19 2.32 9.50
N THR A 245 -11.23 1.42 9.37
CA THR A 245 -11.44 0.00 9.71
C THR A 245 -11.68 -0.21 11.20
N ASN A 246 -10.95 0.48 12.07
CA ASN A 246 -11.19 0.41 13.51
C ASN A 246 -12.58 0.94 13.90
N ARG A 247 -13.07 1.98 13.22
CA ARG A 247 -14.41 2.51 13.51
C ARG A 247 -15.53 1.61 13.00
N MET A 248 -15.37 1.00 11.84
CA MET A 248 -16.39 0.18 11.19
C MET A 248 -16.40 -1.28 11.67
N LEU A 249 -15.23 -1.83 11.98
CA LEU A 249 -15.03 -3.26 12.20
C LEU A 249 -14.50 -3.60 13.61
N SER A 250 -14.61 -2.67 14.56
CA SER A 250 -14.16 -2.88 15.95
C SER A 250 -14.69 -4.16 16.60
N ARG A 251 -15.93 -4.57 16.25
CA ARG A 251 -16.56 -5.80 16.78
C ARG A 251 -15.85 -7.09 16.35
N TYR A 252 -15.15 -7.06 15.22
CA TYR A 252 -14.48 -8.22 14.62
C TYR A 252 -12.98 -8.24 14.89
N MET A 253 -12.43 -7.18 15.46
CA MET A 253 -10.99 -7.01 15.71
C MET A 253 -10.58 -7.22 17.19
N THR A 254 -11.51 -7.61 18.07
CA THR A 254 -11.29 -7.74 19.51
C THR A 254 -10.59 -9.03 19.93
N GLY A 255 -9.72 -9.59 19.11
CA GLY A 255 -9.01 -10.85 19.39
C GLY A 255 -7.50 -10.81 19.17
N GLY A 256 -6.81 -9.83 19.73
CA GLY A 256 -5.35 -9.72 19.65
C GLY A 256 -4.89 -8.69 18.61
N ASP A 257 -3.89 -7.90 19.01
CA ASP A 257 -3.24 -6.89 18.18
C ASP A 257 -2.81 -7.48 16.82
N VAL A 258 -3.66 -7.39 15.81
CA VAL A 258 -3.33 -7.68 14.40
C VAL A 258 -2.29 -6.67 13.88
N TYR A 259 -1.96 -5.68 14.69
CA TYR A 259 -0.96 -4.66 14.42
C TYR A 259 0.14 -4.75 15.48
N GLY A 260 1.05 -5.70 15.30
CA GLY A 260 2.33 -5.63 15.99
C GLY A 260 2.87 -4.20 15.90
N ALA A 261 3.18 -3.64 17.06
CA ALA A 261 3.64 -2.28 17.29
C ALA A 261 4.90 -1.92 16.50
#